data_2b027d7053d9083c0afca45985bb7c0e
#
_entry.id   2b027d7053d9083c0afca45985bb7c0e
#
_cell.length_a   1.000
_cell.length_b   1.000
_cell.length_c   1.000
_cell.angle_alpha   90.00
_cell.angle_beta   90.00
_cell.angle_gamma   90.00
#
_symmetry.space_group_name_H-M   'P 1'
#
loop_
_entity.id
_entity.type
_entity.pdbx_description
1 polymer ?
#
loop_
_entity_poly.entity_id
_entity_poly.type
_entity_poly.pdbx_seq_one_letter_code
_entity_poly.pdbx_strand_id
1 'polypeptide(L)'
;MPGRRSIWPNTDAQTRKRSDEFEAIRTTARAIPSGLENPGRMIARRIIIAGRVQGVGFRPFVYRLAHELELTGGVLNASGVVDIEAQGSETALAEFTRRVIAEAPPLARPELLSDEPAAAEQAEHFEIRNSAAGGEPEIHVPPDQFLCGDCLAEMSDPHERRYRYPFINCTQCGPRYTIIRALPYDRPNTTLRDFPLCPACHREYTDPLDRRFHAQPLACPVCGPALAYRSGDERIDGNEPALARAVERILSGDVVAVRGVGGYHLICDAADPDAVNRLRERKQRPHKPLALMLPLRGR
;
A
#
# COMPACT_ATOMS: atom_id res chain seq x y z
N MET A 1 39.39 -6.41 30.82
CA MET A 1 38.15 -6.06 30.09
C MET A 1 37.88 -7.13 29.05
N PRO A 2 36.83 -7.95 29.15
CA PRO A 2 36.53 -8.96 28.13
C PRO A 2 35.67 -8.35 26.98
N GLY A 3 36.04 -8.75 25.75
CA GLY A 3 35.49 -8.26 24.51
C GLY A 3 33.98 -8.52 24.30
N ARG A 4 33.29 -7.55 23.78
CA ARG A 4 31.88 -7.65 23.32
C ARG A 4 31.82 -8.56 22.11
N ARG A 5 31.16 -9.70 22.21
CA ARG A 5 30.75 -10.50 21.07
C ARG A 5 29.53 -9.84 20.41
N SER A 6 29.55 -9.65 19.10
CA SER A 6 28.42 -9.16 18.32
C SER A 6 27.28 -10.18 18.32
N ILE A 7 26.05 -9.72 18.60
CA ILE A 7 24.83 -10.55 18.72
C ILE A 7 24.10 -10.67 17.37
N TRP A 8 24.73 -10.34 16.26
CA TRP A 8 24.08 -10.48 14.95
C TRP A 8 24.53 -11.78 14.28
N PRO A 9 23.59 -12.63 13.83
CA PRO A 9 23.95 -13.85 13.08
C PRO A 9 24.60 -13.47 11.73
N ASN A 10 25.58 -14.23 11.35
CA ASN A 10 26.37 -14.06 10.15
C ASN A 10 25.49 -14.25 8.91
N THR A 11 25.17 -13.14 8.20
CA THR A 11 24.30 -13.09 7.03
C THR A 11 24.96 -13.63 5.74
N ASP A 12 26.27 -13.87 5.74
CA ASP A 12 27.01 -14.25 4.53
C ASP A 12 26.75 -15.67 4.04
N ALA A 13 26.43 -16.61 4.96
CA ALA A 13 26.16 -18.00 4.57
C ALA A 13 24.78 -18.18 3.94
N GLN A 14 23.79 -17.41 4.36
CA GLN A 14 22.45 -17.43 3.79
C GLN A 14 22.40 -16.74 2.42
N THR A 15 23.19 -15.69 2.23
CA THR A 15 23.28 -14.96 0.98
C THR A 15 23.96 -15.82 -0.12
N ARG A 16 24.99 -16.59 0.22
CA ARG A 16 25.65 -17.52 -0.73
C ARG A 16 24.76 -18.68 -1.14
N LYS A 17 24.03 -19.29 -0.20
CA LYS A 17 23.10 -20.38 -0.52
C LYS A 17 21.98 -19.95 -1.45
N ARG A 18 21.49 -18.71 -1.31
CA ARG A 18 20.52 -18.09 -2.23
C ARG A 18 21.10 -17.85 -3.63
N SER A 19 22.35 -17.40 -3.73
CA SER A 19 22.99 -17.18 -5.04
C SER A 19 23.13 -18.48 -5.83
N ASP A 20 23.49 -19.57 -5.19
CA ASP A 20 23.68 -20.87 -5.83
C ASP A 20 22.37 -21.52 -6.27
N GLU A 21 21.29 -21.35 -5.53
CA GLU A 21 19.92 -21.77 -5.93
C GLU A 21 19.38 -20.92 -7.09
N PHE A 22 19.67 -19.60 -7.13
CA PHE A 22 19.29 -18.73 -8.23
C PHE A 22 20.06 -19.01 -9.53
N GLU A 23 21.31 -19.42 -9.43
CA GLU A 23 22.12 -19.77 -10.60
C GLU A 23 21.72 -21.12 -11.21
N ALA A 24 21.27 -22.08 -10.39
CA ALA A 24 20.72 -23.35 -10.85
C ALA A 24 19.40 -23.17 -11.64
N ILE A 25 18.56 -22.19 -11.27
CA ILE A 25 17.31 -21.87 -11.97
C ILE A 25 17.59 -21.15 -13.32
N ARG A 26 18.62 -20.33 -13.40
CA ARG A 26 19.01 -19.64 -14.65
C ARG A 26 19.53 -20.60 -15.74
N THR A 27 20.10 -21.71 -15.35
CA THR A 27 20.73 -22.66 -16.31
C THR A 27 19.70 -23.59 -16.98
N THR A 28 18.45 -23.63 -16.49
CA THR A 28 17.36 -24.45 -17.05
C THR A 28 16.39 -23.69 -17.97
N ALA A 29 16.65 -22.42 -18.27
CA ALA A 29 15.91 -21.69 -19.30
C ALA A 29 16.27 -22.24 -20.70
N ARG A 30 15.69 -23.37 -21.04
CA ARG A 30 15.74 -23.94 -22.40
C ARG A 30 15.06 -23.00 -23.38
N ALA A 31 15.71 -22.66 -24.45
CA ALA A 31 15.15 -21.93 -25.58
C ALA A 31 13.79 -22.52 -25.99
N ILE A 32 12.80 -21.65 -26.08
CA ILE A 32 11.48 -21.97 -26.61
C ILE A 32 11.66 -22.40 -28.08
N PRO A 33 11.22 -23.60 -28.49
CA PRO A 33 11.27 -23.98 -29.88
C PRO A 33 10.31 -23.10 -30.70
N SER A 34 10.81 -22.47 -31.73
CA SER A 34 10.04 -21.77 -32.75
C SER A 34 9.20 -22.79 -33.55
N GLY A 35 8.00 -23.07 -33.10
CA GLY A 35 7.06 -24.00 -33.76
C GLY A 35 5.70 -23.38 -33.89
N LEU A 36 5.37 -22.92 -35.09
CA LEU A 36 4.05 -22.65 -35.66
C LEU A 36 3.02 -22.00 -34.70
N GLU A 37 3.02 -20.69 -34.69
CA GLU A 37 1.98 -19.85 -34.07
C GLU A 37 0.61 -20.14 -34.74
N ASN A 38 -0.29 -20.72 -33.98
CA ASN A 38 -1.68 -20.79 -34.34
C ASN A 38 -2.42 -19.65 -33.62
N PRO A 39 -2.73 -18.50 -34.27
CA PRO A 39 -3.22 -17.30 -33.62
C PRO A 39 -4.62 -17.43 -32.99
N GLY A 40 -5.24 -18.59 -33.09
CA GLY A 40 -6.58 -18.86 -32.54
C GLY A 40 -6.62 -19.86 -31.37
N ARG A 41 -5.48 -20.37 -30.92
CA ARG A 41 -5.49 -21.34 -29.82
C ARG A 41 -5.56 -20.62 -28.47
N MET A 42 -6.67 -20.77 -27.76
CA MET A 42 -6.81 -20.37 -26.35
C MET A 42 -5.97 -21.31 -25.48
N ILE A 43 -5.07 -20.74 -24.71
CA ILE A 43 -4.25 -21.45 -23.73
C ILE A 43 -4.43 -20.79 -22.35
N ALA A 44 -4.11 -21.52 -21.30
CA ALA A 44 -4.10 -21.02 -19.95
C ALA A 44 -2.69 -21.07 -19.36
N ARG A 45 -2.34 -20.07 -18.56
CA ARG A 45 -1.08 -20.00 -17.84
C ARG A 45 -1.33 -19.61 -16.38
N ARG A 46 -0.51 -20.18 -15.49
CA ARG A 46 -0.41 -19.76 -14.10
C ARG A 46 0.89 -19.01 -13.90
N ILE A 47 0.78 -17.77 -13.44
CA ILE A 47 1.90 -16.84 -13.31
C ILE A 47 2.01 -16.47 -11.83
N ILE A 48 3.17 -16.75 -11.21
CA ILE A 48 3.44 -16.44 -9.81
C ILE A 48 4.41 -15.27 -9.75
N ILE A 49 4.00 -14.22 -9.06
CA ILE A 49 4.78 -12.99 -8.91
C ILE A 49 5.08 -12.74 -7.42
N ALA A 50 6.36 -12.66 -7.10
CA ALA A 50 6.85 -12.30 -5.76
C ALA A 50 7.28 -10.83 -5.67
N GLY A 51 7.93 -10.50 -4.57
CA GLY A 51 8.44 -9.17 -4.28
C GLY A 51 7.41 -8.26 -3.65
N ARG A 52 7.58 -6.95 -3.80
CA ARG A 52 6.65 -5.97 -3.24
C ARG A 52 5.46 -5.76 -4.17
N VAL A 53 4.46 -6.63 -4.06
CA VAL A 53 3.28 -6.67 -4.94
C VAL A 53 1.96 -6.60 -4.18
N GLN A 54 1.97 -6.61 -2.85
CA GLN A 54 0.75 -6.49 -2.05
C GLN A 54 0.59 -5.09 -1.46
N GLY A 55 -0.65 -4.58 -1.42
CA GLY A 55 -0.99 -3.27 -0.90
C GLY A 55 -0.49 -2.07 -1.71
N VAL A 56 0.09 -2.29 -2.88
CA VAL A 56 0.67 -1.27 -3.77
C VAL A 56 -0.14 -1.07 -5.07
N GLY A 57 -1.40 -1.51 -5.08
CA GLY A 57 -2.27 -1.41 -6.26
C GLY A 57 -1.97 -2.43 -7.37
N PHE A 58 -1.20 -3.48 -7.07
CA PHE A 58 -0.76 -4.44 -8.07
C PHE A 58 -1.92 -5.30 -8.62
N ARG A 59 -2.78 -5.89 -7.77
CA ARG A 59 -3.97 -6.65 -8.22
C ARG A 59 -4.91 -5.81 -9.12
N PRO A 60 -5.30 -4.57 -8.74
CA PRO A 60 -6.03 -3.66 -9.63
C PRO A 60 -5.34 -3.38 -10.97
N PHE A 61 -4.02 -3.26 -10.96
CA PHE A 61 -3.23 -3.08 -12.19
C PHE A 61 -3.30 -4.33 -13.08
N VAL A 62 -3.05 -5.51 -12.51
CA VAL A 62 -3.15 -6.82 -13.20
C VAL A 62 -4.54 -6.99 -13.82
N TYR A 63 -5.59 -6.67 -13.07
CA TYR A 63 -6.97 -6.74 -13.55
C TYR A 63 -7.20 -5.85 -14.79
N ARG A 64 -6.80 -4.57 -14.75
CA ARG A 64 -6.95 -3.65 -15.89
C ARG A 64 -6.18 -4.11 -17.12
N LEU A 65 -4.95 -4.59 -16.90
CA LEU A 65 -4.11 -5.09 -17.97
C LEU A 65 -4.68 -6.36 -18.62
N ALA A 66 -5.21 -7.27 -17.82
CA ALA A 66 -5.90 -8.46 -18.32
C ALA A 66 -7.13 -8.10 -19.14
N HIS A 67 -7.91 -7.11 -18.68
CA HIS A 67 -9.08 -6.60 -19.40
C HIS A 67 -8.71 -5.93 -20.74
N GLU A 68 -7.63 -5.14 -20.75
CA GLU A 68 -7.11 -4.49 -21.97
C GLU A 68 -6.68 -5.52 -23.03
N LEU A 69 -6.14 -6.65 -22.58
CA LEU A 69 -5.66 -7.74 -23.44
C LEU A 69 -6.72 -8.84 -23.68
N GLU A 70 -7.97 -8.59 -23.30
CA GLU A 70 -9.10 -9.50 -23.45
C GLU A 70 -8.85 -10.90 -22.86
N LEU A 71 -8.12 -10.98 -21.75
CA LEU A 71 -7.86 -12.22 -21.03
C LEU A 71 -8.98 -12.54 -20.05
N THR A 72 -9.21 -13.84 -19.81
CA THR A 72 -10.11 -14.35 -18.77
C THR A 72 -9.30 -15.04 -17.67
N GLY A 73 -9.94 -15.27 -16.48
CA GLY A 73 -9.26 -15.90 -15.36
C GLY A 73 -9.33 -15.12 -14.07
N GLY A 74 -8.23 -15.03 -13.31
CA GLY A 74 -8.26 -14.30 -12.05
C GLY A 74 -6.90 -14.05 -11.42
N VAL A 75 -6.89 -13.12 -10.46
CA VAL A 75 -5.72 -12.78 -9.66
C VAL A 75 -6.06 -12.80 -8.18
N LEU A 76 -5.21 -13.41 -7.36
CA LEU A 76 -5.36 -13.41 -5.90
C LEU A 76 -4.02 -13.17 -5.19
N ASN A 77 -4.08 -12.76 -3.92
CA ASN A 77 -2.92 -12.80 -3.05
C ASN A 77 -2.84 -14.19 -2.38
N ALA A 78 -1.67 -14.79 -2.41
CA ALA A 78 -1.35 -16.02 -1.70
C ALA A 78 -0.04 -15.80 -0.94
N SER A 79 0.11 -16.34 0.25
CA SER A 79 1.30 -16.42 1.12
C SER A 79 2.57 -15.64 0.68
N GLY A 80 2.45 -14.33 0.49
CA GLY A 80 3.57 -13.46 0.09
C GLY A 80 3.73 -13.22 -1.41
N VAL A 81 2.99 -13.92 -2.25
CA VAL A 81 3.01 -13.79 -3.72
C VAL A 81 1.66 -13.33 -4.25
N VAL A 82 1.64 -12.92 -5.50
CA VAL A 82 0.43 -12.77 -6.31
C VAL A 82 0.36 -13.95 -7.27
N ASP A 83 -0.74 -14.68 -7.23
CA ASP A 83 -1.04 -15.83 -8.07
C ASP A 83 -2.05 -15.39 -9.13
N ILE A 84 -1.71 -15.58 -10.40
CA ILE A 84 -2.49 -15.16 -11.55
C ILE A 84 -2.76 -16.39 -12.42
N GLU A 85 -4.01 -16.66 -12.67
CA GLU A 85 -4.46 -17.63 -13.68
C GLU A 85 -5.06 -16.84 -14.84
N ALA A 86 -4.42 -16.89 -16.01
CA ALA A 86 -4.83 -16.12 -17.16
C ALA A 86 -5.00 -17.02 -18.38
N GLN A 87 -6.05 -16.75 -19.15
CA GLN A 87 -6.38 -17.49 -20.36
C GLN A 87 -6.61 -16.53 -21.53
N GLY A 88 -6.10 -16.90 -22.69
CA GLY A 88 -6.21 -16.10 -23.91
C GLY A 88 -5.38 -16.66 -25.04
N SER A 89 -5.12 -15.83 -26.07
CA SER A 89 -4.18 -16.19 -27.13
C SER A 89 -2.74 -16.20 -26.58
N GLU A 90 -1.88 -17.01 -27.17
CA GLU A 90 -0.47 -17.08 -26.78
C GLU A 90 0.24 -15.73 -26.83
N THR A 91 -0.06 -14.93 -27.85
CA THR A 91 0.48 -13.58 -28.00
C THR A 91 0.01 -12.61 -26.92
N ALA A 92 -1.28 -12.64 -26.57
CA ALA A 92 -1.83 -11.82 -25.50
C ALA A 92 -1.25 -12.17 -24.12
N LEU A 93 -1.06 -13.45 -23.85
CA LEU A 93 -0.48 -13.92 -22.59
C LEU A 93 1.01 -13.57 -22.49
N ALA A 94 1.78 -13.68 -23.57
CA ALA A 94 3.19 -13.27 -23.61
C ALA A 94 3.31 -11.76 -23.36
N GLU A 95 2.49 -10.95 -24.01
CA GLU A 95 2.45 -9.49 -23.80
C GLU A 95 1.99 -9.14 -22.39
N PHE A 96 1.01 -9.85 -21.86
CA PHE A 96 0.56 -9.68 -20.47
C PHE A 96 1.69 -9.92 -19.48
N THR A 97 2.39 -11.05 -19.54
CA THR A 97 3.51 -11.37 -18.63
C THR A 97 4.61 -10.31 -18.72
N ARG A 98 4.94 -9.85 -19.93
CA ARG A 98 5.92 -8.79 -20.15
C ARG A 98 5.50 -7.48 -19.48
N ARG A 99 4.25 -7.03 -19.70
CA ARG A 99 3.73 -5.76 -19.20
C ARG A 99 3.47 -5.77 -17.70
N VAL A 100 3.06 -6.89 -17.12
CA VAL A 100 2.87 -7.04 -15.67
C VAL A 100 4.14 -6.70 -14.90
N ILE A 101 5.31 -7.01 -15.47
CA ILE A 101 6.61 -6.66 -14.86
C ILE A 101 7.04 -5.24 -15.22
N ALA A 102 6.98 -4.88 -16.52
CA ALA A 102 7.56 -3.64 -17.03
C ALA A 102 6.75 -2.38 -16.65
N GLU A 103 5.43 -2.50 -16.53
CA GLU A 103 4.51 -1.38 -16.31
C GLU A 103 3.91 -1.38 -14.90
N ALA A 104 4.50 -2.13 -13.98
CA ALA A 104 4.03 -2.25 -12.60
C ALA A 104 3.87 -0.89 -11.90
N PRO A 105 2.90 -0.73 -11.00
CA PRO A 105 2.70 0.51 -10.23
C PRO A 105 4.00 1.01 -9.58
N PRO A 106 4.19 2.32 -9.42
CA PRO A 106 5.46 2.91 -8.98
C PRO A 106 6.03 2.36 -7.67
N LEU A 107 5.16 1.92 -6.77
CA LEU A 107 5.55 1.31 -5.50
C LEU A 107 5.77 -0.20 -5.58
N ALA A 108 5.32 -0.85 -6.64
CA ALA A 108 5.51 -2.27 -6.84
C ALA A 108 6.98 -2.59 -7.21
N ARG A 109 7.40 -3.78 -6.87
CA ARG A 109 8.67 -4.38 -7.30
C ARG A 109 8.40 -5.85 -7.56
N PRO A 110 7.75 -6.16 -8.71
CA PRO A 110 7.42 -7.53 -9.06
C PRO A 110 8.65 -8.31 -9.48
N GLU A 111 8.68 -9.57 -9.06
CA GLU A 111 9.68 -10.56 -9.45
C GLU A 111 8.94 -11.81 -9.95
N LEU A 112 9.13 -12.17 -11.21
CA LEU A 112 8.50 -13.36 -11.80
C LEU A 112 9.15 -14.61 -11.19
N LEU A 113 8.38 -15.43 -10.49
CA LEU A 113 8.85 -16.73 -9.95
C LEU A 113 8.58 -17.88 -10.90
N SER A 114 7.39 -17.96 -11.47
CA SER A 114 7.03 -18.98 -12.45
C SER A 114 6.01 -18.45 -13.45
N ASP A 115 6.02 -19.03 -14.65
CA ASP A 115 5.05 -18.83 -15.72
C ASP A 115 4.87 -20.17 -16.42
N GLU A 116 3.85 -20.93 -16.02
CA GLU A 116 3.67 -22.34 -16.38
C GLU A 116 2.34 -22.56 -17.10
N PRO A 117 2.25 -23.53 -18.01
CA PRO A 117 0.98 -23.93 -18.57
C PRO A 117 0.02 -24.38 -17.45
N ALA A 118 -1.24 -23.99 -17.55
CA ALA A 118 -2.30 -24.36 -16.64
C ALA A 118 -3.48 -25.02 -17.37
N ALA A 119 -4.35 -25.68 -16.62
CA ALA A 119 -5.62 -26.12 -17.15
C ALA A 119 -6.53 -24.91 -17.40
N ALA A 120 -7.20 -24.90 -18.55
CA ALA A 120 -8.18 -23.85 -18.83
C ALA A 120 -9.39 -23.98 -17.88
N GLU A 121 -9.76 -22.90 -17.23
CA GLU A 121 -10.97 -22.79 -16.43
C GLU A 121 -12.13 -22.26 -17.29
N GLN A 122 -13.36 -22.54 -16.86
CA GLN A 122 -14.55 -21.92 -17.47
C GLN A 122 -14.75 -20.51 -16.89
N ALA A 123 -13.87 -19.57 -17.24
CA ALA A 123 -13.96 -18.17 -16.82
C ALA A 123 -14.46 -17.31 -17.99
N GLU A 124 -15.57 -16.61 -17.80
CA GLU A 124 -16.13 -15.70 -18.80
C GLU A 124 -15.43 -14.34 -18.83
N HIS A 125 -14.82 -13.93 -17.71
CA HIS A 125 -14.11 -12.67 -17.56
C HIS A 125 -12.94 -12.82 -16.58
N PHE A 126 -12.12 -11.80 -16.49
CA PHE A 126 -11.04 -11.74 -15.50
C PHE A 126 -11.55 -11.12 -14.20
N GLU A 127 -11.15 -11.66 -13.04
CA GLU A 127 -11.62 -11.20 -11.73
C GLU A 127 -10.50 -11.05 -10.69
N ILE A 128 -10.74 -10.21 -9.67
CA ILE A 128 -9.91 -10.22 -8.46
C ILE A 128 -10.56 -11.16 -7.45
N ARG A 129 -9.91 -12.29 -7.21
CA ARG A 129 -10.37 -13.32 -6.28
C ARG A 129 -9.98 -13.00 -4.84
N ASN A 130 -10.69 -13.60 -3.89
CA ASN A 130 -10.34 -13.52 -2.47
C ASN A 130 -8.96 -14.11 -2.23
N SER A 131 -8.20 -13.50 -1.29
CA SER A 131 -6.88 -13.99 -0.93
C SER A 131 -6.97 -15.42 -0.34
N ALA A 132 -6.03 -16.27 -0.75
CA ALA A 132 -5.95 -17.62 -0.20
C ALA A 132 -5.38 -17.58 1.22
N ALA A 133 -6.03 -18.27 2.15
CA ALA A 133 -5.52 -18.49 3.51
C ALA A 133 -4.64 -19.74 3.54
N GLY A 134 -3.40 -19.63 3.99
CA GLY A 134 -2.50 -20.78 4.23
C GLY A 134 -1.03 -20.48 3.93
N GLY A 135 -0.13 -21.12 4.68
CA GLY A 135 1.33 -20.96 4.60
C GLY A 135 1.89 -19.89 5.54
N GLU A 136 3.16 -20.00 5.88
CA GLU A 136 3.88 -18.93 6.60
C GLU A 136 4.07 -17.75 5.64
N PRO A 137 3.49 -16.57 5.94
CA PRO A 137 3.53 -15.45 5.01
C PRO A 137 4.91 -14.79 5.00
N GLU A 138 5.66 -14.97 3.94
CA GLU A 138 6.84 -14.16 3.65
C GLU A 138 6.40 -12.83 2.98
N ILE A 139 5.52 -12.07 3.67
CA ILE A 139 4.94 -10.86 3.12
C ILE A 139 5.78 -9.65 3.52
N HIS A 140 6.39 -9.02 2.54
CA HIS A 140 7.02 -7.72 2.72
C HIS A 140 5.97 -6.61 2.63
N VAL A 141 5.46 -6.16 3.78
CA VAL A 141 4.62 -4.96 3.84
C VAL A 141 5.53 -3.74 3.91
N PRO A 142 5.49 -2.84 2.92
CA PRO A 142 6.29 -1.63 2.99
C PRO A 142 5.82 -0.72 4.13
N PRO A 143 6.71 0.14 4.67
CA PRO A 143 6.31 1.16 5.64
C PRO A 143 5.28 2.10 5.04
N ASP A 144 4.58 2.86 5.90
CA ASP A 144 3.65 3.89 5.46
C ASP A 144 4.30 4.86 4.48
N GLN A 145 3.63 5.13 3.37
CA GLN A 145 4.08 6.04 2.32
C GLN A 145 3.39 7.40 2.45
N PHE A 146 3.98 8.41 1.81
CA PHE A 146 3.37 9.73 1.68
C PHE A 146 2.12 9.69 0.80
N LEU A 147 1.29 10.74 0.90
CA LEU A 147 0.20 10.96 -0.04
C LEU A 147 0.76 11.13 -1.47
N CYS A 148 0.11 10.51 -2.44
CA CYS A 148 0.40 10.78 -3.84
C CYS A 148 -0.12 12.17 -4.24
N GLY A 149 0.36 12.68 -5.38
CA GLY A 149 -0.03 14.01 -5.88
C GLY A 149 -1.53 14.16 -6.05
N ASP A 150 -2.21 13.13 -6.59
CA ASP A 150 -3.66 13.15 -6.80
C ASP A 150 -4.44 13.23 -5.48
N CYS A 151 -4.03 12.46 -4.46
CA CYS A 151 -4.67 12.54 -3.14
C CYS A 151 -4.40 13.89 -2.47
N LEU A 152 -3.23 14.48 -2.67
CA LEU A 152 -2.91 15.82 -2.16
C LEU A 152 -3.75 16.89 -2.86
N ALA A 153 -3.92 16.81 -4.17
CA ALA A 153 -4.76 17.71 -4.95
C ALA A 153 -6.22 17.64 -4.48
N GLU A 154 -6.80 16.42 -4.41
CA GLU A 154 -8.17 16.20 -3.92
C GLU A 154 -8.37 16.71 -2.47
N MET A 155 -7.39 16.48 -1.58
CA MET A 155 -7.45 16.96 -0.20
C MET A 155 -7.42 18.49 -0.12
N SER A 156 -6.85 19.16 -1.12
CA SER A 156 -6.69 20.62 -1.15
C SER A 156 -7.80 21.34 -1.93
N ASP A 157 -8.63 20.62 -2.68
CA ASP A 157 -9.71 21.19 -3.49
C ASP A 157 -11.03 21.24 -2.70
N PRO A 158 -11.59 22.44 -2.43
CA PRO A 158 -12.86 22.61 -1.71
C PRO A 158 -14.08 21.92 -2.38
N HIS A 159 -14.01 21.64 -3.68
CA HIS A 159 -15.09 20.97 -4.42
C HIS A 159 -15.05 19.44 -4.26
N GLU A 160 -13.97 18.90 -3.73
CA GLU A 160 -13.76 17.48 -3.59
C GLU A 160 -14.36 16.90 -2.30
N ARG A 161 -14.89 15.69 -2.41
CA ARG A 161 -15.56 15.00 -1.30
C ARG A 161 -14.65 14.74 -0.10
N ARG A 162 -13.33 14.67 -0.33
CA ARG A 162 -12.29 14.45 0.69
C ARG A 162 -11.46 15.70 0.98
N TYR A 163 -12.02 16.88 0.66
CA TYR A 163 -11.38 18.13 1.05
C TYR A 163 -11.01 18.12 2.53
N ARG A 164 -9.75 18.44 2.85
CA ARG A 164 -9.17 18.46 4.20
C ARG A 164 -9.34 17.18 5.02
N TYR A 165 -9.62 16.03 4.37
CA TYR A 165 -9.77 14.76 5.06
C TYR A 165 -8.42 14.09 5.31
N PRO A 166 -7.95 13.97 6.59
CA PRO A 166 -6.58 13.57 6.91
C PRO A 166 -6.30 12.07 6.66
N PHE A 167 -7.33 11.25 6.49
CA PHE A 167 -7.20 9.81 6.23
C PHE A 167 -7.42 9.45 4.76
N ILE A 168 -7.29 10.45 3.86
CA ILE A 168 -7.39 10.23 2.42
C ILE A 168 -6.29 9.29 1.92
N ASN A 169 -6.63 8.40 0.99
CA ASN A 169 -5.69 7.51 0.32
C ASN A 169 -6.25 6.95 -0.99
N CYS A 170 -5.40 6.27 -1.74
CA CYS A 170 -5.75 5.47 -2.91
C CYS A 170 -4.75 4.31 -3.07
N THR A 171 -4.84 3.52 -4.13
CA THR A 171 -3.91 2.41 -4.38
C THR A 171 -2.47 2.87 -4.61
N GLN A 172 -2.24 4.07 -5.16
CA GLN A 172 -0.91 4.64 -5.37
C GLN A 172 -0.22 5.12 -4.07
N CYS A 173 -1.00 5.47 -3.04
CA CYS A 173 -0.46 5.83 -1.72
C CYS A 173 0.14 4.63 -0.98
N GLY A 174 -0.09 3.43 -1.48
CA GLY A 174 0.37 2.19 -0.86
C GLY A 174 -0.39 1.80 0.42
N PRO A 175 0.02 0.70 1.04
CA PRO A 175 -0.57 0.20 2.28
C PRO A 175 -0.30 1.15 3.44
N ARG A 176 -1.03 0.93 4.53
CA ARG A 176 -0.78 1.57 5.82
C ARG A 176 -0.41 0.47 6.81
N TYR A 177 0.89 0.30 7.05
CA TYR A 177 1.43 -0.70 7.98
C TYR A 177 0.77 -0.62 9.35
N THR A 178 0.60 0.59 9.86
CA THR A 178 0.06 0.86 11.20
C THR A 178 -1.40 0.46 11.41
N ILE A 179 -2.16 0.20 10.34
CA ILE A 179 -3.54 -0.28 10.46
C ILE A 179 -3.67 -1.80 10.34
N ILE A 180 -2.59 -2.51 10.00
CA ILE A 180 -2.61 -3.96 9.76
C ILE A 180 -2.79 -4.70 11.09
N ARG A 181 -3.71 -5.65 11.15
CA ARG A 181 -3.92 -6.56 12.27
C ARG A 181 -3.44 -7.98 11.95
N ALA A 182 -3.63 -8.40 10.71
CA ALA A 182 -3.23 -9.70 10.19
C ALA A 182 -2.94 -9.60 8.69
N LEU A 183 -2.34 -10.64 8.15
CA LEU A 183 -2.10 -10.82 6.71
C LEU A 183 -3.01 -11.94 6.20
N PRO A 184 -3.37 -11.93 4.91
CA PRO A 184 -2.98 -11.00 3.85
C PRO A 184 -3.53 -9.59 4.04
N TYR A 185 -2.93 -8.59 3.34
CA TYR A 185 -3.36 -7.18 3.40
C TYR A 185 -4.69 -6.99 2.68
N ASP A 186 -5.76 -7.26 3.40
CA ASP A 186 -7.14 -7.04 2.97
C ASP A 186 -7.92 -6.30 4.06
N ARG A 187 -8.94 -5.53 3.68
CA ARG A 187 -9.69 -4.66 4.62
C ARG A 187 -10.17 -5.39 5.89
N PRO A 188 -10.70 -6.63 5.85
CA PRO A 188 -11.09 -7.37 7.06
C PRO A 188 -9.93 -7.60 8.04
N ASN A 189 -8.69 -7.64 7.55
CA ASN A 189 -7.46 -7.83 8.32
C ASN A 189 -6.82 -6.52 8.78
N THR A 190 -7.53 -5.40 8.66
CA THR A 190 -7.07 -4.08 9.09
C THR A 190 -7.99 -3.49 10.17
N THR A 191 -7.56 -2.40 10.81
CA THR A 191 -8.44 -1.64 11.74
C THR A 191 -9.61 -0.97 11.02
N LEU A 192 -9.59 -0.88 9.68
CA LEU A 192 -10.68 -0.32 8.89
C LEU A 192 -11.85 -1.28 8.66
N ARG A 193 -11.75 -2.53 9.11
CA ARG A 193 -12.88 -3.47 9.11
C ARG A 193 -14.10 -2.92 9.88
N ASP A 194 -13.83 -2.13 10.91
CA ASP A 194 -14.86 -1.55 11.79
C ASP A 194 -15.52 -0.30 11.15
N PHE A 195 -15.10 0.09 9.92
CA PHE A 195 -15.60 1.22 9.15
C PHE A 195 -16.19 0.73 7.81
N PRO A 196 -17.45 0.31 7.76
CA PRO A 196 -18.09 -0.14 6.52
C PRO A 196 -18.13 1.00 5.49
N LEU A 197 -17.88 0.66 4.23
CA LEU A 197 -17.87 1.65 3.15
C LEU A 197 -19.27 2.23 2.93
N CYS A 198 -19.37 3.56 2.84
CA CYS A 198 -20.58 4.22 2.36
C CYS A 198 -20.82 3.93 0.86
N PRO A 199 -22.04 4.13 0.33
CA PRO A 199 -22.33 3.84 -1.07
C PRO A 199 -21.36 4.47 -2.08
N ALA A 200 -20.91 5.70 -1.82
CA ALA A 200 -19.94 6.38 -2.69
C ALA A 200 -18.56 5.73 -2.64
N CYS A 201 -18.04 5.40 -1.45
CA CYS A 201 -16.78 4.68 -1.32
C CYS A 201 -16.87 3.24 -1.85
N HIS A 202 -18.03 2.61 -1.70
CA HIS A 202 -18.25 1.28 -2.26
C HIS A 202 -18.16 1.29 -3.79
N ARG A 203 -18.77 2.28 -4.47
CA ARG A 203 -18.61 2.45 -5.92
C ARG A 203 -17.15 2.61 -6.33
N GLU A 204 -16.40 3.52 -5.70
CA GLU A 204 -14.97 3.70 -5.96
C GLU A 204 -14.15 2.41 -5.73
N TYR A 205 -14.54 1.64 -4.71
CA TYR A 205 -13.86 0.37 -4.38
C TYR A 205 -14.10 -0.72 -5.41
N THR A 206 -15.27 -0.74 -6.04
CA THR A 206 -15.70 -1.77 -6.99
C THR A 206 -15.56 -1.37 -8.46
N ASP A 207 -15.33 -0.09 -8.75
CA ASP A 207 -15.13 0.39 -10.12
C ASP A 207 -13.67 0.16 -10.57
N PRO A 208 -13.44 -0.70 -11.59
CA PRO A 208 -12.10 -0.96 -12.10
C PRO A 208 -11.38 0.26 -12.67
N LEU A 209 -12.11 1.28 -13.09
CA LEU A 209 -11.56 2.51 -13.63
C LEU A 209 -11.20 3.54 -12.55
N ASP A 210 -11.72 3.37 -11.33
CA ASP A 210 -11.39 4.27 -10.23
C ASP A 210 -9.99 4.00 -9.67
N ARG A 211 -9.26 5.06 -9.32
CA ARG A 211 -7.93 4.97 -8.68
C ARG A 211 -7.96 4.35 -7.27
N ARG A 212 -9.14 4.14 -6.72
CA ARG A 212 -9.39 3.48 -5.43
C ARG A 212 -9.94 2.06 -5.57
N PHE A 213 -9.97 1.54 -6.78
CA PHE A 213 -10.38 0.16 -7.01
C PHE A 213 -9.59 -0.80 -6.11
N HIS A 214 -10.29 -1.54 -5.24
CA HIS A 214 -9.71 -2.41 -4.22
C HIS A 214 -8.68 -1.75 -3.29
N ALA A 215 -8.75 -0.44 -3.07
CA ALA A 215 -7.92 0.24 -2.08
C ALA A 215 -8.35 -0.14 -0.66
N GLN A 216 -7.65 -1.06 -0.02
CA GLN A 216 -8.02 -1.61 1.28
C GLN A 216 -8.19 -0.55 2.39
N PRO A 217 -7.35 0.53 2.47
CA PRO A 217 -7.52 1.58 3.46
C PRO A 217 -8.50 2.68 3.06
N LEU A 218 -9.31 2.48 2.01
CA LEU A 218 -10.27 3.46 1.51
C LEU A 218 -11.20 3.97 2.61
N ALA A 219 -11.30 5.31 2.72
CA ALA A 219 -12.18 6.00 3.64
C ALA A 219 -12.58 7.38 3.11
N CYS A 220 -13.62 7.97 3.71
CA CYS A 220 -14.00 9.36 3.51
C CYS A 220 -14.58 9.94 4.82
N PRO A 221 -14.85 11.26 4.91
CA PRO A 221 -15.40 11.86 6.12
C PRO A 221 -16.71 11.23 6.63
N VAL A 222 -17.48 10.58 5.73
CA VAL A 222 -18.77 9.97 6.08
C VAL A 222 -18.61 8.58 6.69
N CYS A 223 -17.69 7.77 6.17
CA CYS A 223 -17.61 6.36 6.56
C CYS A 223 -16.27 5.94 7.17
N GLY A 224 -15.32 6.85 7.29
CA GLY A 224 -13.99 6.55 7.84
C GLY A 224 -13.78 7.16 9.23
N PRO A 225 -12.56 7.00 9.76
CA PRO A 225 -12.19 7.63 11.03
C PRO A 225 -12.30 9.15 10.96
N ALA A 226 -12.53 9.77 12.11
CA ALA A 226 -12.60 11.21 12.28
C ALA A 226 -11.61 11.67 13.35
N LEU A 227 -11.22 12.95 13.29
CA LEU A 227 -10.45 13.58 14.33
C LEU A 227 -11.36 13.88 15.54
N ALA A 228 -10.76 13.84 16.73
CA ALA A 228 -11.36 14.35 17.94
C ALA A 228 -10.31 15.13 18.74
N TYR A 229 -10.65 16.30 19.26
CA TYR A 229 -9.83 17.06 20.20
C TYR A 229 -10.25 16.73 21.64
N ARG A 230 -9.28 16.62 22.54
CA ARG A 230 -9.50 16.38 23.97
C ARG A 230 -8.53 17.20 24.80
N SER A 231 -9.03 17.87 25.86
CA SER A 231 -8.21 18.58 26.83
C SER A 231 -8.95 18.64 28.16
N GLY A 232 -8.48 17.91 29.18
CA GLY A 232 -9.27 17.73 30.42
C GLY A 232 -10.64 17.13 30.10
N ASP A 233 -11.70 17.82 30.54
CA ASP A 233 -13.08 17.42 30.29
C ASP A 233 -13.63 17.89 28.94
N GLU A 234 -12.87 18.75 28.22
CA GLU A 234 -13.27 19.24 26.90
C GLU A 234 -13.11 18.13 25.86
N ARG A 235 -14.18 17.88 25.09
CA ARG A 235 -14.17 16.97 23.94
C ARG A 235 -14.89 17.62 22.77
N ILE A 236 -14.20 17.66 21.63
CA ILE A 236 -14.75 18.15 20.36
C ILE A 236 -14.55 17.04 19.32
N ASP A 237 -15.64 16.49 18.81
CA ASP A 237 -15.62 15.47 17.78
C ASP A 237 -15.81 16.09 16.38
N GLY A 238 -15.25 15.46 15.36
CA GLY A 238 -15.32 15.88 13.95
C GLY A 238 -14.03 16.52 13.45
N ASN A 239 -13.76 16.33 12.14
CA ASN A 239 -12.47 16.71 11.55
C ASN A 239 -12.21 18.21 11.65
N GLU A 240 -13.10 19.05 11.14
CA GLU A 240 -12.90 20.51 11.13
C GLU A 240 -12.92 21.15 12.51
N PRO A 241 -13.92 20.88 13.38
CA PRO A 241 -13.94 21.52 14.70
C PRO A 241 -12.75 21.08 15.59
N ALA A 242 -12.37 19.79 15.54
CA ALA A 242 -11.21 19.31 16.30
C ALA A 242 -9.89 19.91 15.79
N LEU A 243 -9.73 20.04 14.46
CA LEU A 243 -8.57 20.67 13.86
C LEU A 243 -8.50 22.17 14.20
N ALA A 244 -9.61 22.89 14.06
CA ALA A 244 -9.68 24.32 14.39
C ALA A 244 -9.29 24.57 15.86
N ARG A 245 -9.81 23.75 16.78
CA ARG A 245 -9.46 23.87 18.20
C ARG A 245 -7.98 23.56 18.46
N ALA A 246 -7.42 22.55 17.82
CA ALA A 246 -6.00 22.21 17.95
C ALA A 246 -5.11 23.36 17.44
N VAL A 247 -5.46 23.97 16.30
CA VAL A 247 -4.75 25.14 15.74
C VAL A 247 -4.83 26.34 16.69
N GLU A 248 -6.02 26.66 17.21
CA GLU A 248 -6.20 27.73 18.18
C GLU A 248 -5.28 27.56 19.40
N ARG A 249 -5.20 26.35 19.96
CA ARG A 249 -4.33 26.04 21.09
C ARG A 249 -2.84 26.18 20.75
N ILE A 250 -2.41 25.75 19.56
CA ILE A 250 -1.04 25.92 19.10
C ILE A 250 -0.69 27.40 18.98
N LEU A 251 -1.57 28.21 18.37
CA LEU A 251 -1.39 29.66 18.22
C LEU A 251 -1.44 30.42 19.56
N SER A 252 -2.07 29.85 20.57
CA SER A 252 -2.06 30.38 21.95
C SER A 252 -0.78 29.99 22.72
N GLY A 253 0.21 29.38 22.08
CA GLY A 253 1.46 28.98 22.68
C GLY A 253 1.43 27.60 23.37
N ASP A 254 0.39 26.82 23.24
CA ASP A 254 0.32 25.50 23.84
C ASP A 254 1.09 24.44 23.04
N VAL A 255 1.40 23.35 23.74
CA VAL A 255 1.94 22.13 23.11
C VAL A 255 0.79 21.14 22.96
N VAL A 256 0.44 20.80 21.73
CA VAL A 256 -0.61 19.87 21.38
C VAL A 256 -0.01 18.50 21.04
N ALA A 257 -0.56 17.43 21.64
CA ALA A 257 -0.21 16.05 21.30
C ALA A 257 -1.16 15.53 20.21
N VAL A 258 -0.64 15.29 19.01
CA VAL A 258 -1.39 14.74 17.88
C VAL A 258 -1.06 13.26 17.76
N ARG A 259 -2.08 12.40 17.83
CA ARG A 259 -1.92 10.97 17.55
C ARG A 259 -1.85 10.76 16.05
N GLY A 260 -0.64 10.51 15.57
CA GLY A 260 -0.37 10.16 14.17
C GLY A 260 -0.16 8.65 13.98
N VAL A 261 0.35 8.32 12.81
CA VAL A 261 0.80 6.97 12.47
C VAL A 261 1.98 6.59 13.39
N GLY A 262 1.85 5.47 14.08
CA GLY A 262 2.92 4.94 14.95
C GLY A 262 3.09 5.61 16.31
N GLY A 263 2.30 6.65 16.67
CA GLY A 263 2.42 7.26 17.99
C GLY A 263 1.95 8.71 18.07
N TYR A 264 2.38 9.42 19.12
CA TYR A 264 2.06 10.82 19.35
C TYR A 264 3.19 11.75 18.88
N HIS A 265 2.80 12.80 18.18
CA HIS A 265 3.65 13.93 17.83
C HIS A 265 3.29 15.12 18.73
N LEU A 266 4.29 15.70 19.37
CA LEU A 266 4.11 16.94 20.12
C LEU A 266 4.38 18.10 19.19
N ILE A 267 3.42 19.00 19.04
CA ILE A 267 3.44 20.12 18.12
C ILE A 267 3.25 21.41 18.91
N CYS A 268 4.06 22.42 18.61
CA CYS A 268 3.89 23.80 19.08
C CYS A 268 4.24 24.76 17.95
N ASP A 269 3.91 26.03 18.12
CA ASP A 269 4.36 27.07 17.19
C ASP A 269 5.89 27.21 17.26
N ALA A 270 6.54 27.07 16.11
CA ALA A 270 7.98 27.18 15.99
C ALA A 270 8.47 28.66 16.07
N ALA A 271 7.59 29.62 15.85
CA ALA A 271 7.87 31.05 15.97
C ALA A 271 7.73 31.59 17.40
N ASP A 272 7.15 30.79 18.32
CA ASP A 272 7.02 31.14 19.74
C ASP A 272 8.16 30.53 20.56
N PRO A 273 9.15 31.32 21.01
CA PRO A 273 10.28 30.82 21.80
C PRO A 273 9.86 30.17 23.13
N ASP A 274 8.80 30.65 23.77
CA ASP A 274 8.36 30.15 25.05
C ASP A 274 7.67 28.78 24.90
N ALA A 275 6.89 28.60 23.84
CA ALA A 275 6.32 27.31 23.49
C ALA A 275 7.40 26.26 23.15
N VAL A 276 8.44 26.67 22.40
CA VAL A 276 9.57 25.81 22.06
C VAL A 276 10.38 25.44 23.30
N ASN A 277 10.67 26.39 24.19
CA ASN A 277 11.39 26.11 25.44
C ASN A 277 10.59 25.18 26.35
N ARG A 278 9.29 25.41 26.53
CA ARG A 278 8.38 24.54 27.27
C ARG A 278 8.35 23.10 26.71
N LEU A 279 8.35 22.96 25.38
CA LEU A 279 8.46 21.65 24.74
C LEU A 279 9.81 20.98 25.04
N ARG A 280 10.92 21.70 24.98
CA ARG A 280 12.26 21.21 25.28
C ARG A 280 12.38 20.73 26.73
N GLU A 281 11.90 21.54 27.67
CA GLU A 281 11.90 21.22 29.10
C GLU A 281 11.08 19.94 29.39
N ARG A 282 9.84 19.89 28.91
CA ARG A 282 8.97 18.72 29.10
C ARG A 282 9.52 17.45 28.47
N LYS A 283 10.23 17.56 27.35
CA LYS A 283 10.90 16.44 26.66
C LYS A 283 12.29 16.13 27.22
N GLN A 284 12.83 16.96 28.12
CA GLN A 284 14.21 16.86 28.61
C GLN A 284 15.23 16.81 27.46
N ARG A 285 15.03 17.67 26.45
CA ARG A 285 15.84 17.71 25.22
C ARG A 285 16.39 19.11 24.94
N PRO A 286 17.34 19.61 25.77
CA PRO A 286 17.81 21.00 25.68
C PRO A 286 18.54 21.29 24.36
N HIS A 287 19.29 20.35 23.81
CA HIS A 287 20.20 20.60 22.68
C HIS A 287 19.84 19.83 21.40
N LYS A 288 19.00 18.78 21.47
CA LYS A 288 18.68 17.97 20.30
C LYS A 288 17.78 18.74 19.33
N PRO A 289 18.07 18.74 18.00
CA PRO A 289 17.21 19.39 17.02
C PRO A 289 15.76 18.91 17.10
N LEU A 290 14.82 19.81 16.87
CA LEU A 290 13.39 19.54 16.66
C LEU A 290 13.10 19.55 15.17
N ALA A 291 12.18 18.68 14.73
CA ALA A 291 11.69 18.72 13.36
C ALA A 291 10.82 19.98 13.16
N LEU A 292 10.99 20.63 12.03
CA LEU A 292 10.17 21.78 11.62
C LEU A 292 9.25 21.37 10.49
N MET A 293 7.99 21.79 10.57
CA MET A 293 7.03 21.68 9.50
C MET A 293 6.86 23.06 8.88
N LEU A 294 7.20 23.18 7.62
CA LEU A 294 7.10 24.43 6.87
C LEU A 294 5.99 24.32 5.82
N PRO A 295 5.27 25.42 5.51
CA PRO A 295 4.31 25.39 4.41
C PRO A 295 5.03 25.12 3.10
N LEU A 296 4.43 24.28 2.25
CA LEU A 296 4.90 24.11 0.88
C LEU A 296 4.70 25.46 0.17
N ARG A 297 5.80 26.12 -0.22
CA ARG A 297 5.70 27.27 -1.11
C ARG A 297 5.12 26.77 -2.43
N GLY A 298 3.99 27.34 -2.84
CA GLY A 298 3.36 27.02 -4.11
C GLY A 298 4.37 27.16 -5.26
N ARG A 299 4.39 26.13 -6.12
CA ARG A 299 5.02 26.21 -7.42
C ARG A 299 4.08 26.93 -8.37
#